data_4aa76f28f9c7a082a64d852f4d373986
#
_entry.id   4aa76f28f9c7a082a64d852f4d373986
#
_cell.length_a   1.000
_cell.length_b   1.000
_cell.length_c   1.000
_cell.angle_alpha   90.00
_cell.angle_beta   90.00
_cell.angle_gamma   90.00
#
_symmetry.space_group_name_H-M   'P 1'
#
loop_
_entity.id
_entity.type
_entity.pdbx_description
1 polymer ?
#
loop_
_entity_poly.entity_id
_entity_poly.type
_entity_poly.pdbx_seq_one_letter_code
_entity_poly.pdbx_strand_id
1 'polypeptide(L)'
;LGLNFTLYAGLGFQIIALSALALYSEVLQSSAGLASFSLAYVVISQGLSGIAKDLTKMSAKSAVKWLAPDSDGTLFRWVAFLTGSKNAVKGSGFLLGAALLTFIGFTSALWSLVALLLVVLLLLVFIMPSGLTTKNKSAKLKQVFSVNSHINWLSGARLFLFGARDVWFVVGIPIFFYSILSDGSLSQNRTAFFQIGFFMSFWIILYGATQAITPKLLNSASRSRYSIIRITKMAVLFLAVILAVLTAVTAANLLSDRALFYVIVIGLFGFGFVFAINSSLHSYLILAFSDAERVTMDVGFYYMSNAAGRLLGTFLSGVSYQFGGLPACLACATILCLFSWLLIFPLANLQKQG
;
A
#
# COMPACT_ATOMS: atom_id res chain seq x y z
N LEU A 1 10.55 -2.83 -24.27
CA LEU A 1 9.35 -2.03 -24.54
C LEU A 1 9.67 -0.56 -24.26
N GLY A 2 9.34 0.35 -25.19
CA GLY A 2 9.60 1.79 -25.02
C GLY A 2 8.77 2.40 -23.88
N LEU A 3 9.23 3.51 -23.33
CA LEU A 3 8.57 4.22 -22.22
C LEU A 3 7.10 4.55 -22.56
N ASN A 4 6.89 5.08 -23.77
CA ASN A 4 5.56 5.47 -24.25
C ASN A 4 4.62 4.26 -24.32
N PHE A 5 5.11 3.12 -24.84
CA PHE A 5 4.33 1.90 -24.94
C PHE A 5 3.89 1.38 -23.55
N THR A 6 4.81 1.36 -22.57
CA THR A 6 4.47 0.88 -21.22
C THR A 6 3.48 1.79 -20.51
N LEU A 7 3.53 3.10 -20.77
CA LEU A 7 2.58 4.07 -20.23
C LEU A 7 1.19 3.89 -20.85
N TYR A 8 1.12 3.81 -22.20
CA TYR A 8 -0.15 3.62 -22.91
C TYR A 8 -0.79 2.25 -22.59
N ALA A 9 0.02 1.19 -22.52
CA ALA A 9 -0.44 -0.12 -22.10
C ALA A 9 -0.97 -0.11 -20.66
N GLY A 10 -0.28 0.58 -19.75
CA GLY A 10 -0.74 0.73 -18.37
C GLY A 10 -2.10 1.45 -18.27
N LEU A 11 -2.28 2.56 -18.98
CA LEU A 11 -3.56 3.27 -19.01
C LEU A 11 -4.65 2.44 -19.70
N GLY A 12 -4.32 1.78 -20.82
CA GLY A 12 -5.27 0.91 -21.52
C GLY A 12 -5.76 -0.25 -20.64
N PHE A 13 -4.86 -0.95 -19.96
CA PHE A 13 -5.24 -2.01 -19.02
C PHE A 13 -6.09 -1.47 -17.85
N GLN A 14 -5.82 -0.26 -17.36
CA GLN A 14 -6.64 0.33 -16.31
C GLN A 14 -8.05 0.65 -16.81
N ILE A 15 -8.19 1.20 -18.01
CA ILE A 15 -9.48 1.44 -18.66
C ILE A 15 -10.26 0.13 -18.82
N ILE A 16 -9.63 -0.92 -19.36
CA ILE A 16 -10.24 -2.23 -19.53
C ILE A 16 -10.70 -2.80 -18.18
N ALA A 17 -9.86 -2.72 -17.14
CA ALA A 17 -10.18 -3.24 -15.82
C ALA A 17 -11.39 -2.53 -15.18
N LEU A 18 -11.45 -1.19 -15.26
CA LEU A 18 -12.56 -0.42 -14.73
C LEU A 18 -13.84 -0.63 -15.52
N SER A 19 -13.76 -0.69 -16.87
CA SER A 19 -14.89 -1.00 -17.72
C SER A 19 -15.45 -2.39 -17.44
N ALA A 20 -14.57 -3.38 -17.25
CA ALA A 20 -14.98 -4.72 -16.87
C ALA A 20 -15.76 -4.73 -15.55
N LEU A 21 -15.28 -4.01 -14.51
CA LEU A 21 -15.99 -3.89 -13.24
C LEU A 21 -17.33 -3.16 -13.36
N ALA A 22 -17.43 -2.12 -14.20
CA ALA A 22 -18.67 -1.41 -14.45
C ALA A 22 -19.71 -2.31 -15.13
N LEU A 23 -19.31 -3.05 -16.17
CA LEU A 23 -20.16 -4.02 -16.87
C LEU A 23 -20.61 -5.18 -15.97
N TYR A 24 -19.75 -5.63 -15.06
CA TYR A 24 -20.14 -6.63 -14.06
C TYR A 24 -21.31 -6.15 -13.20
N SER A 25 -21.27 -4.92 -12.74
CA SER A 25 -22.33 -4.32 -11.92
C SER A 25 -23.67 -4.23 -12.68
N GLU A 26 -23.63 -3.99 -13.99
CA GLU A 26 -24.85 -3.82 -14.80
C GLU A 26 -25.46 -5.15 -15.26
N VAL A 27 -24.63 -6.09 -15.66
CA VAL A 27 -25.09 -7.30 -16.38
C VAL A 27 -25.14 -8.55 -15.52
N LEU A 28 -24.16 -8.76 -14.63
CA LEU A 28 -24.01 -10.01 -13.89
C LEU A 28 -24.69 -10.01 -12.53
N GLN A 29 -25.02 -8.84 -11.97
CA GLN A 29 -25.73 -8.75 -10.69
C GLN A 29 -27.17 -9.29 -10.78
N SER A 30 -27.71 -9.37 -11.98
CA SER A 30 -29.05 -9.93 -12.27
C SER A 30 -29.10 -11.46 -12.37
N SER A 31 -27.95 -12.15 -12.37
CA SER A 31 -27.86 -13.60 -12.64
C SER A 31 -27.51 -14.37 -11.36
N ALA A 32 -28.49 -14.82 -10.62
CA ALA A 32 -28.37 -15.45 -9.30
C ALA A 32 -27.62 -16.81 -9.24
N GLY A 33 -27.05 -17.30 -10.34
CA GLY A 33 -26.48 -18.65 -10.43
C GLY A 33 -24.94 -18.78 -10.47
N LEU A 34 -24.17 -17.67 -10.44
CA LEU A 34 -22.74 -17.67 -10.80
C LEU A 34 -21.80 -17.04 -9.75
N ALA A 35 -22.05 -17.26 -8.46
CA ALA A 35 -21.24 -16.63 -7.40
C ALA A 35 -19.73 -16.88 -7.51
N SER A 36 -19.31 -18.11 -7.86
CA SER A 36 -17.89 -18.45 -8.03
C SER A 36 -17.27 -17.78 -9.26
N PHE A 37 -18.02 -17.66 -10.37
CA PHE A 37 -17.58 -16.95 -11.56
C PHE A 37 -17.47 -15.44 -11.30
N SER A 38 -18.40 -14.89 -10.52
CA SER A 38 -18.41 -13.50 -10.08
C SER A 38 -17.14 -13.13 -9.32
N LEU A 39 -16.71 -13.95 -8.37
CA LEU A 39 -15.49 -13.75 -7.61
C LEU A 39 -14.25 -13.77 -8.50
N ALA A 40 -14.13 -14.77 -9.37
CA ALA A 40 -13.01 -14.89 -10.30
C ALA A 40 -12.93 -13.68 -11.25
N TYR A 41 -14.06 -13.23 -11.78
CA TYR A 41 -14.15 -12.05 -12.64
C TYR A 41 -13.62 -10.78 -11.97
N VAL A 42 -14.08 -10.51 -10.73
CA VAL A 42 -13.62 -9.35 -9.96
C VAL A 42 -12.13 -9.45 -9.64
N VAL A 43 -11.64 -10.63 -9.26
CA VAL A 43 -10.21 -10.84 -8.94
C VAL A 43 -9.34 -10.62 -10.19
N ILE A 44 -9.75 -11.14 -11.36
CA ILE A 44 -9.02 -10.94 -12.62
C ILE A 44 -9.01 -9.46 -13.02
N SER A 45 -10.15 -8.78 -12.94
CA SER A 45 -10.25 -7.34 -13.23
C SER A 45 -9.36 -6.51 -12.31
N GLN A 46 -9.34 -6.81 -11.01
CA GLN A 46 -8.47 -6.15 -10.04
C GLN A 46 -6.98 -6.50 -10.26
N GLY A 47 -6.68 -7.73 -10.66
CA GLY A 47 -5.33 -8.15 -11.04
C GLY A 47 -4.81 -7.34 -12.23
N LEU A 48 -5.64 -7.16 -13.26
CA LEU A 48 -5.33 -6.33 -14.43
C LEU A 48 -5.09 -4.87 -14.04
N SER A 49 -5.91 -4.30 -13.15
CA SER A 49 -5.72 -2.97 -12.58
C SER A 49 -4.40 -2.86 -11.80
N GLY A 50 -4.00 -3.91 -11.08
CA GLY A 50 -2.70 -3.99 -10.40
C GLY A 50 -1.52 -3.90 -11.37
N ILE A 51 -1.55 -4.67 -12.46
CA ILE A 51 -0.55 -4.65 -13.53
C ILE A 51 -0.49 -3.25 -14.17
N ALA A 52 -1.65 -2.69 -14.53
CA ALA A 52 -1.79 -1.34 -15.09
C ALA A 52 -1.09 -0.28 -14.24
N LYS A 53 -1.38 -0.29 -12.94
CA LYS A 53 -0.79 0.61 -11.95
C LYS A 53 0.74 0.49 -11.88
N ASP A 54 1.30 -0.71 -11.96
CA ASP A 54 2.74 -0.89 -11.85
C ASP A 54 3.44 -0.52 -13.15
N LEU A 55 2.86 -0.79 -14.32
CA LEU A 55 3.36 -0.29 -15.61
C LEU A 55 3.42 1.25 -15.64
N THR A 56 2.34 1.91 -15.23
CA THR A 56 2.26 3.38 -15.18
C THR A 56 3.29 3.98 -14.22
N LYS A 57 3.49 3.38 -13.03
CA LYS A 57 4.51 3.83 -12.08
C LYS A 57 5.94 3.67 -12.60
N MET A 58 6.22 2.54 -13.24
CA MET A 58 7.55 2.30 -13.82
C MET A 58 7.84 3.29 -14.92
N SER A 59 6.87 3.55 -15.81
CA SER A 59 6.99 4.53 -16.88
C SER A 59 7.22 5.94 -16.34
N ALA A 60 6.42 6.38 -15.36
CA ALA A 60 6.58 7.71 -14.75
C ALA A 60 7.96 7.91 -14.12
N LYS A 61 8.48 6.92 -13.37
CA LYS A 61 9.83 7.00 -12.79
C LYS A 61 10.93 7.03 -13.84
N SER A 62 10.77 6.26 -14.90
CA SER A 62 11.73 6.25 -16.01
C SER A 62 11.72 7.57 -16.77
N ALA A 63 10.54 8.16 -16.98
CA ALA A 63 10.38 9.46 -17.63
C ALA A 63 11.15 10.57 -16.89
N VAL A 64 11.04 10.61 -15.55
CA VAL A 64 11.78 11.61 -14.75
C VAL A 64 13.29 11.49 -14.92
N LYS A 65 13.82 10.27 -14.93
CA LYS A 65 15.25 10.05 -15.14
C LYS A 65 15.73 10.52 -16.53
N TRP A 66 14.83 10.47 -17.53
CA TRP A 66 15.13 10.93 -18.89
C TRP A 66 15.00 12.44 -19.09
N LEU A 67 14.05 13.06 -18.42
CA LEU A 67 13.69 14.45 -18.60
C LEU A 67 14.41 15.40 -17.63
N ALA A 68 14.88 14.90 -16.49
CA ALA A 68 15.60 15.72 -15.53
C ALA A 68 17.09 15.75 -15.86
N PRO A 69 17.70 16.95 -16.07
CA PRO A 69 19.15 17.07 -16.24
C PRO A 69 19.90 16.53 -15.02
N ASP A 70 21.04 15.88 -15.24
CA ASP A 70 21.90 15.37 -14.16
C ASP A 70 22.64 16.50 -13.39
N SER A 71 22.40 17.77 -13.73
CA SER A 71 23.01 18.93 -13.11
C SER A 71 22.23 19.40 -11.87
N ASP A 72 22.96 19.80 -10.84
CA ASP A 72 22.53 20.60 -9.70
C ASP A 72 21.38 20.05 -8.81
N GLY A 73 21.29 18.74 -8.61
CA GLY A 73 20.29 18.17 -7.70
C GLY A 73 18.84 18.22 -8.21
N THR A 74 18.62 18.60 -9.48
CA THR A 74 17.29 18.69 -10.09
C THR A 74 16.63 17.32 -10.17
N LEU A 75 17.36 16.27 -10.51
CA LEU A 75 16.88 14.89 -10.51
C LEU A 75 16.40 14.48 -9.10
N PHE A 76 17.16 14.81 -8.06
CA PHE A 76 16.79 14.53 -6.68
C PHE A 76 15.50 15.23 -6.26
N ARG A 77 15.32 16.50 -6.64
CA ARG A 77 14.09 17.27 -6.37
C ARG A 77 12.87 16.65 -7.03
N TRP A 78 12.97 16.24 -8.30
CA TRP A 78 11.88 15.58 -9.02
C TRP A 78 11.53 14.21 -8.43
N VAL A 79 12.52 13.40 -8.06
CA VAL A 79 12.32 12.10 -7.42
C VAL A 79 11.69 12.28 -6.03
N ALA A 80 12.15 13.26 -5.26
CA ALA A 80 11.58 13.59 -3.96
C ALA A 80 10.13 14.09 -4.08
N PHE A 81 9.84 14.96 -5.05
CA PHE A 81 8.50 15.45 -5.34
C PHE A 81 7.54 14.31 -5.73
N LEU A 82 7.94 13.44 -6.66
CA LEU A 82 7.16 12.26 -7.05
C LEU A 82 6.92 11.30 -5.88
N THR A 83 7.90 11.12 -5.02
CA THR A 83 7.77 10.22 -3.87
C THR A 83 6.90 10.84 -2.78
N GLY A 84 7.04 12.14 -2.52
CA GLY A 84 6.26 12.87 -1.54
C GLY A 84 4.78 13.04 -1.95
N SER A 85 4.51 13.38 -3.19
CA SER A 85 3.16 13.53 -3.72
C SER A 85 2.37 12.22 -3.74
N LYS A 86 3.07 11.08 -3.80
CA LYS A 86 2.44 9.74 -3.87
C LYS A 86 1.46 9.46 -2.72
N ASN A 87 1.82 9.81 -1.50
CA ASN A 87 0.96 9.56 -0.33
C ASN A 87 -0.21 10.55 -0.29
N ALA A 88 0.02 11.82 -0.66
CA ALA A 88 -1.04 12.81 -0.78
C ALA A 88 -2.08 12.42 -1.84
N VAL A 89 -1.61 12.03 -3.05
CA VAL A 89 -2.49 11.53 -4.13
C VAL A 89 -3.24 10.28 -3.70
N LYS A 90 -2.59 9.37 -2.98
CA LYS A 90 -3.24 8.16 -2.47
C LYS A 90 -4.34 8.49 -1.46
N GLY A 91 -4.07 9.40 -0.52
CA GLY A 91 -5.06 9.88 0.44
C GLY A 91 -6.25 10.56 -0.25
N SER A 92 -5.97 11.50 -1.16
CA SER A 92 -7.00 12.14 -1.98
C SER A 92 -7.83 11.15 -2.79
N GLY A 93 -7.21 10.08 -3.29
CA GLY A 93 -7.89 9.00 -4.02
C GLY A 93 -8.94 8.27 -3.17
N PHE A 94 -8.69 8.03 -1.90
CA PHE A 94 -9.70 7.44 -0.99
C PHE A 94 -10.88 8.40 -0.78
N LEU A 95 -10.60 9.69 -0.55
CA LEU A 95 -11.67 10.69 -0.36
C LEU A 95 -12.49 10.88 -1.63
N LEU A 96 -11.85 11.01 -2.79
CA LEU A 96 -12.52 11.14 -4.09
C LEU A 96 -13.34 9.89 -4.42
N GLY A 97 -12.79 8.70 -4.17
CA GLY A 97 -13.51 7.43 -4.37
C GLY A 97 -14.74 7.33 -3.49
N ALA A 98 -14.63 7.69 -2.21
CA ALA A 98 -15.76 7.72 -1.29
C ALA A 98 -16.83 8.76 -1.71
N ALA A 99 -16.40 9.96 -2.15
CA ALA A 99 -17.29 10.98 -2.64
C ALA A 99 -18.03 10.53 -3.91
N LEU A 100 -17.32 9.99 -4.90
CA LEU A 100 -17.95 9.46 -6.12
C LEU A 100 -18.96 8.36 -5.78
N LEU A 101 -18.59 7.41 -4.92
CA LEU A 101 -19.49 6.34 -4.50
C LEU A 101 -20.74 6.88 -3.79
N THR A 102 -20.57 7.89 -2.93
CA THR A 102 -21.67 8.51 -2.16
C THR A 102 -22.63 9.28 -3.03
N PHE A 103 -22.12 10.11 -3.97
CA PHE A 103 -22.95 11.06 -4.73
C PHE A 103 -23.52 10.47 -6.01
N ILE A 104 -22.77 9.64 -6.74
CA ILE A 104 -23.20 9.13 -8.05
C ILE A 104 -23.32 7.61 -8.11
N GLY A 105 -22.95 6.89 -7.04
CA GLY A 105 -23.03 5.44 -6.96
C GLY A 105 -21.88 4.71 -7.68
N PHE A 106 -21.85 3.38 -7.51
CA PHE A 106 -20.69 2.56 -7.90
C PHE A 106 -20.45 2.54 -9.42
N THR A 107 -21.46 2.20 -10.20
CA THR A 107 -21.35 2.06 -11.67
C THR A 107 -21.02 3.38 -12.34
N SER A 108 -21.72 4.46 -11.98
CA SER A 108 -21.48 5.80 -12.53
C SER A 108 -20.09 6.33 -12.13
N ALA A 109 -19.61 6.02 -10.93
CA ALA A 109 -18.25 6.35 -10.50
C ALA A 109 -17.21 5.65 -11.37
N LEU A 110 -17.38 4.36 -11.67
CA LEU A 110 -16.46 3.61 -12.54
C LEU A 110 -16.43 4.19 -13.96
N TRP A 111 -17.59 4.47 -14.56
CA TRP A 111 -17.67 5.08 -15.89
C TRP A 111 -17.07 6.49 -15.94
N SER A 112 -17.26 7.29 -14.88
CA SER A 112 -16.60 8.60 -14.76
C SER A 112 -15.08 8.52 -14.73
N LEU A 113 -14.54 7.53 -14.02
CA LEU A 113 -13.09 7.26 -14.00
C LEU A 113 -12.57 6.75 -15.34
N VAL A 114 -13.33 5.89 -16.05
CA VAL A 114 -13.02 5.44 -17.41
C VAL A 114 -12.95 6.62 -18.36
N ALA A 115 -13.96 7.50 -18.35
CA ALA A 115 -13.97 8.71 -19.19
C ALA A 115 -12.78 9.63 -18.91
N LEU A 116 -12.45 9.86 -17.63
CA LEU A 116 -11.28 10.64 -17.25
C LEU A 116 -9.96 10.03 -17.77
N LEU A 117 -9.80 8.72 -17.62
CA LEU A 117 -8.59 8.02 -18.10
C LEU A 117 -8.49 8.02 -19.62
N LEU A 118 -9.61 7.94 -20.35
CA LEU A 118 -9.64 8.08 -21.81
C LEU A 118 -9.17 9.46 -22.23
N VAL A 119 -9.66 10.51 -21.58
CA VAL A 119 -9.20 11.90 -21.84
C VAL A 119 -7.68 12.02 -21.58
N VAL A 120 -7.20 11.48 -20.45
CA VAL A 120 -5.76 11.50 -20.14
C VAL A 120 -4.96 10.72 -21.18
N LEU A 121 -5.43 9.54 -21.62
CA LEU A 121 -4.76 8.74 -22.63
C LEU A 121 -4.68 9.49 -23.97
N LEU A 122 -5.78 10.10 -24.41
CA LEU A 122 -5.80 10.90 -25.64
C LEU A 122 -4.84 12.09 -25.57
N LEU A 123 -4.88 12.85 -24.46
CA LEU A 123 -3.94 13.97 -24.26
C LEU A 123 -2.48 13.50 -24.32
N LEU A 124 -2.14 12.37 -23.69
CA LEU A 124 -0.78 11.84 -23.73
C LEU A 124 -0.35 11.39 -25.12
N VAL A 125 -1.24 10.81 -25.92
CA VAL A 125 -0.93 10.44 -27.32
C VAL A 125 -0.57 11.65 -28.15
N PHE A 126 -1.21 12.82 -27.92
CA PHE A 126 -0.92 14.04 -28.65
C PHE A 126 0.28 14.84 -28.12
N ILE A 127 0.57 14.78 -26.82
CA ILE A 127 1.57 15.64 -26.17
C ILE A 127 2.92 14.93 -26.04
N MET A 128 2.94 13.59 -25.94
CA MET A 128 4.15 12.86 -25.60
C MET A 128 5.14 12.78 -26.78
N PRO A 129 6.41 13.20 -26.59
CA PRO A 129 7.39 13.16 -27.68
C PRO A 129 7.65 11.72 -28.13
N SER A 130 7.77 11.53 -29.44
CA SER A 130 8.16 10.26 -30.05
C SER A 130 9.66 9.99 -29.79
N GLY A 131 10.02 8.75 -29.41
CA GLY A 131 11.41 8.31 -29.37
C GLY A 131 12.02 8.08 -27.98
N LEU A 132 11.24 8.13 -26.90
CA LEU A 132 11.73 7.74 -25.56
C LEU A 132 11.88 6.21 -25.46
N THR A 133 12.99 5.69 -26.01
CA THR A 133 13.32 4.26 -25.92
C THR A 133 14.42 4.04 -24.89
N THR A 134 14.13 3.24 -23.86
CA THR A 134 15.15 2.75 -22.93
C THR A 134 15.86 1.52 -23.52
N LYS A 135 17.18 1.59 -23.72
CA LYS A 135 17.99 0.39 -23.93
C LYS A 135 18.07 -0.37 -22.61
N ASN A 136 17.15 -1.30 -22.37
CA ASN A 136 17.22 -2.16 -21.19
C ASN A 136 18.16 -3.35 -21.45
N LYS A 137 19.22 -3.46 -20.67
CA LYS A 137 19.85 -4.77 -20.44
C LYS A 137 18.84 -5.62 -19.66
N SER A 138 18.41 -6.75 -20.22
CA SER A 138 17.52 -7.70 -19.54
C SER A 138 18.21 -8.26 -18.30
N ALA A 139 17.75 -7.88 -17.11
CA ALA A 139 18.21 -8.50 -15.87
C ALA A 139 17.71 -9.96 -15.82
N LYS A 140 18.61 -10.92 -15.61
CA LYS A 140 18.24 -12.32 -15.43
C LYS A 140 17.50 -12.49 -14.09
N LEU A 141 16.40 -13.25 -14.07
CA LEU A 141 15.59 -13.49 -12.85
C LEU A 141 16.41 -13.95 -11.63
N LYS A 142 17.48 -14.73 -11.85
CA LYS A 142 18.41 -15.15 -10.76
C LYS A 142 19.15 -13.98 -10.10
N GLN A 143 19.27 -12.83 -10.76
CA GLN A 143 19.97 -11.65 -10.23
C GLN A 143 19.04 -10.76 -9.36
N VAL A 144 17.74 -11.06 -9.33
CA VAL A 144 16.74 -10.30 -8.54
C VAL A 144 16.92 -10.55 -7.04
N PHE A 145 17.33 -11.76 -6.63
CA PHE A 145 17.57 -12.06 -5.23
C PHE A 145 18.88 -11.44 -4.74
N SER A 146 18.83 -10.81 -3.56
CA SER A 146 20.03 -10.21 -2.99
C SER A 146 20.98 -11.30 -2.45
N VAL A 147 22.28 -11.10 -2.71
CA VAL A 147 23.36 -11.92 -2.11
C VAL A 147 23.64 -11.47 -0.66
N ASN A 148 23.24 -10.24 -0.30
CA ASN A 148 23.48 -9.67 1.01
C ASN A 148 22.44 -10.17 2.02
N SER A 149 22.92 -10.86 3.06
CA SER A 149 22.07 -11.43 4.11
C SER A 149 21.25 -10.38 4.87
N HIS A 150 21.82 -9.18 5.12
CA HIS A 150 21.10 -8.09 5.79
C HIS A 150 19.86 -7.65 4.99
N ILE A 151 20.01 -7.58 3.67
CA ILE A 151 18.91 -7.20 2.76
C ILE A 151 17.84 -8.27 2.74
N ASN A 152 18.21 -9.56 2.75
CA ASN A 152 17.25 -10.66 2.78
C ASN A 152 16.42 -10.64 4.08
N TRP A 153 17.06 -10.50 5.24
CA TRP A 153 16.36 -10.40 6.52
C TRP A 153 15.46 -9.16 6.60
N LEU A 154 15.96 -8.00 6.15
CA LEU A 154 15.18 -6.76 6.12
C LEU A 154 13.99 -6.85 5.17
N SER A 155 14.17 -7.50 4.01
CA SER A 155 13.10 -7.72 3.03
C SER A 155 12.03 -8.68 3.54
N GLY A 156 12.43 -9.75 4.24
CA GLY A 156 11.51 -10.65 4.93
C GLY A 156 10.72 -9.94 6.03
N ALA A 157 11.38 -9.15 6.87
CA ALA A 157 10.73 -8.35 7.90
C ALA A 157 9.73 -7.35 7.27
N ARG A 158 10.09 -6.74 6.13
CA ARG A 158 9.22 -5.83 5.38
C ARG A 158 7.97 -6.51 4.84
N LEU A 159 8.11 -7.74 4.32
CA LEU A 159 7.00 -8.55 3.83
C LEU A 159 5.92 -8.69 4.91
N PHE A 160 6.31 -9.19 6.07
CA PHE A 160 5.36 -9.43 7.17
C PHE A 160 4.82 -8.12 7.78
N LEU A 161 5.65 -7.08 7.90
CA LEU A 161 5.22 -5.78 8.42
C LEU A 161 4.13 -5.14 7.57
N PHE A 162 4.27 -5.17 6.24
CA PHE A 162 3.27 -4.61 5.34
C PHE A 162 2.07 -5.53 5.17
N GLY A 163 2.28 -6.84 5.27
CA GLY A 163 1.19 -7.80 5.40
C GLY A 163 0.32 -7.50 6.61
N ALA A 164 0.93 -7.35 7.78
CA ALA A 164 0.22 -7.04 9.03
C ALA A 164 -0.68 -5.80 8.92
N ARG A 165 -0.20 -4.73 8.26
CA ARG A 165 -1.04 -3.54 8.02
C ARG A 165 -2.21 -3.86 7.09
N ASP A 166 -1.97 -4.53 5.97
CA ASP A 166 -3.00 -4.72 4.96
C ASP A 166 -4.08 -5.74 5.40
N VAL A 167 -3.80 -6.64 6.36
CA VAL A 167 -4.79 -7.56 6.94
C VAL A 167 -5.99 -6.81 7.56
N TRP A 168 -5.78 -5.77 8.31
CA TRP A 168 -6.90 -5.03 8.90
C TRP A 168 -7.36 -3.84 8.05
N PHE A 169 -6.43 -3.23 7.28
CA PHE A 169 -6.67 -1.96 6.60
C PHE A 169 -7.54 -2.11 5.33
N VAL A 170 -7.37 -3.20 4.55
CA VAL A 170 -7.97 -3.29 3.20
C VAL A 170 -9.42 -3.75 3.23
N VAL A 171 -9.73 -4.75 4.04
CA VAL A 171 -11.06 -5.37 4.13
C VAL A 171 -11.63 -5.24 5.55
N GLY A 172 -10.84 -5.59 6.57
CA GLY A 172 -11.31 -5.68 7.96
C GLY A 172 -11.97 -4.40 8.46
N ILE A 173 -11.25 -3.27 8.42
CA ILE A 173 -11.76 -1.98 8.92
C ILE A 173 -12.91 -1.43 8.07
N PRO A 174 -12.84 -1.40 6.73
CA PRO A 174 -13.98 -0.92 5.93
C PRO A 174 -15.28 -1.66 6.22
N ILE A 175 -15.25 -3.00 6.30
CA ILE A 175 -16.45 -3.80 6.57
C ILE A 175 -16.93 -3.59 8.02
N PHE A 176 -16.03 -3.60 8.99
CA PHE A 176 -16.37 -3.39 10.39
C PHE A 176 -16.95 -1.99 10.63
N PHE A 177 -16.38 -0.96 10.06
CA PHE A 177 -16.94 0.40 10.18
C PHE A 177 -18.29 0.51 9.49
N TYR A 178 -18.45 -0.13 8.32
CA TYR A 178 -19.73 -0.14 7.64
C TYR A 178 -20.82 -0.82 8.49
N SER A 179 -20.52 -1.93 9.17
CA SER A 179 -21.49 -2.62 10.03
C SER A 179 -21.92 -1.82 11.26
N ILE A 180 -21.06 -0.90 11.75
CA ILE A 180 -21.40 -0.04 12.91
C ILE A 180 -22.06 1.28 12.47
N LEU A 181 -21.64 1.83 11.31
CA LEU A 181 -22.05 3.17 10.87
C LEU A 181 -23.30 3.17 10.00
N SER A 182 -23.76 1.99 9.54
CA SER A 182 -24.92 1.85 8.66
C SER A 182 -25.98 0.97 9.29
N ASP A 183 -27.25 1.41 9.22
CA ASP A 183 -28.44 0.62 9.56
C ASP A 183 -29.10 -0.06 8.35
N GLY A 184 -28.44 0.01 7.17
CA GLY A 184 -28.97 -0.50 5.91
C GLY A 184 -29.80 0.49 5.10
N SER A 185 -30.19 1.63 5.68
CA SER A 185 -30.90 2.68 4.93
C SER A 185 -29.99 3.37 3.92
N LEU A 186 -30.57 3.83 2.80
CA LEU A 186 -29.81 4.45 1.72
C LEU A 186 -29.03 5.69 2.18
N SER A 187 -29.61 6.49 3.06
CA SER A 187 -28.99 7.71 3.59
C SER A 187 -27.82 7.38 4.52
N GLN A 188 -27.96 6.41 5.42
CA GLN A 188 -26.89 6.00 6.33
C GLN A 188 -25.77 5.25 5.61
N ASN A 189 -26.10 4.42 4.61
CA ASN A 189 -25.10 3.78 3.76
C ASN A 189 -24.18 4.82 3.09
N ARG A 190 -24.74 5.88 2.53
CA ARG A 190 -23.97 6.98 1.92
C ARG A 190 -23.06 7.67 2.93
N THR A 191 -23.60 7.97 4.12
CA THR A 191 -22.83 8.60 5.20
C THR A 191 -21.71 7.71 5.68
N ALA A 192 -21.97 6.40 5.86
CA ALA A 192 -20.98 5.42 6.26
C ALA A 192 -19.82 5.32 5.25
N PHE A 193 -20.11 5.21 3.95
CA PHE A 193 -19.09 5.20 2.92
C PHE A 193 -18.21 6.44 2.93
N PHE A 194 -18.82 7.63 3.12
CA PHE A 194 -18.06 8.87 3.20
C PHE A 194 -17.15 8.91 4.45
N GLN A 195 -17.67 8.51 5.62
CA GLN A 195 -16.91 8.48 6.86
C GLN A 195 -15.74 7.49 6.80
N ILE A 196 -15.96 6.30 6.22
CA ILE A 196 -14.90 5.30 6.01
C ILE A 196 -13.84 5.87 5.06
N GLY A 197 -14.23 6.45 3.94
CA GLY A 197 -13.31 7.06 2.98
C GLY A 197 -12.52 8.22 3.59
N PHE A 198 -13.16 9.05 4.41
CA PHE A 198 -12.50 10.12 5.16
C PHE A 198 -11.47 9.56 6.15
N PHE A 199 -11.82 8.56 6.94
CA PHE A 199 -10.89 7.89 7.85
C PHE A 199 -9.67 7.33 7.10
N MET A 200 -9.89 6.58 6.02
CA MET A 200 -8.83 5.98 5.22
C MET A 200 -7.90 7.03 4.61
N SER A 201 -8.49 8.11 4.08
CA SER A 201 -7.76 9.25 3.53
C SER A 201 -6.90 9.94 4.59
N PHE A 202 -7.51 10.31 5.70
CA PHE A 202 -6.85 11.02 6.78
C PHE A 202 -5.73 10.19 7.40
N TRP A 203 -5.98 8.90 7.62
CA TRP A 203 -4.97 7.96 8.09
C TRP A 203 -3.74 7.90 7.17
N ILE A 204 -3.95 7.79 5.85
CA ILE A 204 -2.85 7.75 4.86
C ILE A 204 -2.09 9.07 4.81
N ILE A 205 -2.77 10.20 4.92
CA ILE A 205 -2.13 11.53 4.92
C ILE A 205 -1.26 11.69 6.18
N LEU A 206 -1.79 11.39 7.36
CA LEU A 206 -1.04 11.44 8.61
C LEU A 206 0.14 10.47 8.61
N TYR A 207 -0.07 9.25 8.11
CA TYR A 207 1.01 8.29 7.90
C TYR A 207 2.13 8.87 7.03
N GLY A 208 1.79 9.49 5.89
CA GLY A 208 2.75 10.12 4.99
C GLY A 208 3.48 11.30 5.62
N ALA A 209 2.78 12.16 6.35
CA ALA A 209 3.35 13.28 7.08
C ALA A 209 4.33 12.81 8.17
N THR A 210 3.92 11.84 8.99
CA THR A 210 4.78 11.23 10.01
C THR A 210 6.04 10.62 9.39
N GLN A 211 5.88 9.89 8.27
CA GLN A 211 7.01 9.30 7.58
C GLN A 211 8.01 10.35 7.08
N ALA A 212 7.53 11.48 6.58
CA ALA A 212 8.37 12.57 6.09
C ALA A 212 9.15 13.27 7.21
N ILE A 213 8.58 13.43 8.40
CA ILE A 213 9.24 14.08 9.54
C ILE A 213 10.12 13.13 10.36
N THR A 214 9.98 11.82 10.20
CA THR A 214 10.70 10.80 10.98
C THR A 214 12.23 10.99 11.02
N PRO A 215 12.94 11.33 9.91
CA PRO A 215 14.37 11.54 9.96
C PRO A 215 14.78 12.68 10.91
N LYS A 216 13.97 13.75 10.99
CA LYS A 216 14.18 14.87 11.92
C LYS A 216 13.81 14.47 13.35
N LEU A 217 12.67 13.81 13.53
CA LEU A 217 12.15 13.39 14.84
C LEU A 217 13.13 12.46 15.57
N LEU A 218 13.77 11.56 14.85
CA LEU A 218 14.71 10.61 15.41
C LEU A 218 16.17 11.08 15.38
N ASN A 219 16.45 12.25 14.82
CA ASN A 219 17.82 12.72 14.59
C ASN A 219 18.70 11.62 13.94
N SER A 220 18.16 10.99 12.88
CA SER A 220 18.69 9.74 12.33
C SER A 220 20.10 9.88 11.75
N ALA A 221 20.49 11.08 11.32
CA ALA A 221 21.81 11.37 10.77
C ALA A 221 22.95 11.19 11.81
N SER A 222 22.67 11.39 13.10
CA SER A 222 23.66 11.28 14.18
C SER A 222 23.68 9.89 14.87
N ARG A 223 22.77 8.98 14.46
CA ARG A 223 22.63 7.67 15.12
C ARG A 223 23.44 6.59 14.39
N SER A 224 24.06 5.70 15.18
CA SER A 224 24.70 4.51 14.64
C SER A 224 23.66 3.57 14.01
N ARG A 225 24.09 2.77 13.00
CA ARG A 225 23.25 1.73 12.37
C ARG A 225 22.67 0.76 13.40
N TYR A 226 23.45 0.37 14.39
CA TYR A 226 23.00 -0.48 15.51
C TYR A 226 21.84 0.14 16.29
N SER A 227 21.93 1.42 16.63
CA SER A 227 20.86 2.16 17.32
C SER A 227 19.58 2.18 16.47
N ILE A 228 19.68 2.38 15.16
CA ILE A 228 18.54 2.37 14.24
C ILE A 228 17.88 1.00 14.18
N ILE A 229 18.65 -0.09 14.09
CA ILE A 229 18.11 -1.46 14.12
C ILE A 229 17.38 -1.72 15.44
N ARG A 230 17.95 -1.30 16.56
CA ARG A 230 17.31 -1.45 17.88
C ARG A 230 15.98 -0.71 17.96
N ILE A 231 15.92 0.53 17.48
CA ILE A 231 14.67 1.32 17.43
C ILE A 231 13.65 0.63 16.52
N THR A 232 14.07 0.17 15.33
CA THR A 232 13.23 -0.59 14.39
C THR A 232 12.62 -1.82 15.06
N LYS A 233 13.43 -2.61 15.76
CA LYS A 233 12.99 -3.80 16.50
C LYS A 233 11.95 -3.46 17.58
N MET A 234 12.22 -2.42 18.39
CA MET A 234 11.29 -1.99 19.44
C MET A 234 9.99 -1.45 18.85
N ALA A 235 10.05 -0.71 17.75
CA ALA A 235 8.87 -0.20 17.07
C ALA A 235 7.97 -1.34 16.56
N VAL A 236 8.53 -2.40 15.96
CA VAL A 236 7.73 -3.56 15.49
C VAL A 236 7.09 -4.30 16.67
N LEU A 237 7.82 -4.48 17.78
CA LEU A 237 7.24 -5.08 18.98
C LEU A 237 6.08 -4.24 19.54
N PHE A 238 6.25 -2.92 19.56
CA PHE A 238 5.19 -2.02 20.01
C PHE A 238 3.95 -2.07 19.10
N LEU A 239 4.15 -2.20 17.78
CA LEU A 239 3.05 -2.44 16.82
C LEU A 239 2.30 -3.75 17.14
N ALA A 240 3.04 -4.83 17.44
CA ALA A 240 2.43 -6.10 17.82
C ALA A 240 1.61 -5.97 19.13
N VAL A 241 2.12 -5.21 20.11
CA VAL A 241 1.41 -4.96 21.37
C VAL A 241 0.12 -4.15 21.13
N ILE A 242 0.16 -3.08 20.33
CA ILE A 242 -1.05 -2.31 19.98
C ILE A 242 -2.09 -3.24 19.36
N LEU A 243 -1.72 -4.05 18.37
CA LEU A 243 -2.65 -4.96 17.69
C LEU A 243 -3.18 -6.05 18.64
N ALA A 244 -2.34 -6.59 19.52
CA ALA A 244 -2.76 -7.58 20.53
C ALA A 244 -3.78 -6.99 21.50
N VAL A 245 -3.58 -5.76 21.97
CA VAL A 245 -4.54 -5.06 22.83
C VAL A 245 -5.85 -4.81 22.09
N LEU A 246 -5.81 -4.34 20.84
CA LEU A 246 -7.01 -4.14 20.03
C LEU A 246 -7.73 -5.47 19.76
N THR A 247 -6.99 -6.56 19.54
CA THR A 247 -7.55 -7.91 19.41
C THR A 247 -8.30 -8.31 20.68
N ALA A 248 -7.68 -8.15 21.84
CA ALA A 248 -8.30 -8.50 23.13
C ALA A 248 -9.57 -7.68 23.40
N VAL A 249 -9.52 -6.37 23.15
CA VAL A 249 -10.68 -5.48 23.34
C VAL A 249 -11.83 -5.84 22.40
N THR A 250 -11.55 -6.12 21.13
CA THR A 250 -12.58 -6.51 20.15
C THR A 250 -13.16 -7.90 20.42
N ALA A 251 -12.32 -8.86 20.87
CA ALA A 251 -12.76 -10.21 21.20
C ALA A 251 -13.56 -10.29 22.50
N ALA A 252 -13.24 -9.44 23.47
CA ALA A 252 -13.95 -9.42 24.77
C ALA A 252 -15.41 -8.97 24.67
N ASN A 253 -15.76 -8.21 23.62
CA ASN A 253 -17.12 -7.70 23.36
C ASN A 253 -17.78 -7.01 24.57
N LEU A 254 -16.98 -6.30 25.37
CA LEU A 254 -17.42 -5.64 26.62
C LEU A 254 -17.83 -4.18 26.41
N LEU A 255 -17.52 -3.61 25.27
CA LEU A 255 -17.77 -2.21 24.95
C LEU A 255 -19.01 -2.06 24.07
N SER A 256 -19.73 -0.95 24.24
CA SER A 256 -20.76 -0.55 23.27
C SER A 256 -20.12 -0.27 21.91
N ASP A 257 -20.87 -0.42 20.82
CA ASP A 257 -20.40 -0.18 19.44
C ASP A 257 -19.74 1.20 19.28
N ARG A 258 -20.32 2.23 19.90
CA ARG A 258 -19.75 3.58 19.88
C ARG A 258 -18.40 3.66 20.60
N ALA A 259 -18.27 3.06 21.77
CA ALA A 259 -17.01 3.05 22.51
C ALA A 259 -15.95 2.23 21.77
N LEU A 260 -16.33 1.08 21.23
CA LEU A 260 -15.46 0.22 20.43
C LEU A 260 -14.95 0.95 19.18
N PHE A 261 -15.83 1.66 18.46
CA PHE A 261 -15.44 2.48 17.30
C PHE A 261 -14.31 3.46 17.67
N TYR A 262 -14.47 4.25 18.74
CA TYR A 262 -13.44 5.20 19.14
C TYR A 262 -12.13 4.53 19.59
N VAL A 263 -12.20 3.44 20.34
CA VAL A 263 -11.00 2.69 20.75
C VAL A 263 -10.24 2.17 19.53
N ILE A 264 -10.93 1.62 18.54
CA ILE A 264 -10.32 1.15 17.29
C ILE A 264 -9.70 2.32 16.53
N VAL A 265 -10.42 3.42 16.34
CA VAL A 265 -9.90 4.60 15.63
C VAL A 265 -8.62 5.13 16.29
N ILE A 266 -8.63 5.34 17.61
CA ILE A 266 -7.47 5.85 18.36
C ILE A 266 -6.31 4.85 18.27
N GLY A 267 -6.57 3.56 18.48
CA GLY A 267 -5.55 2.52 18.42
C GLY A 267 -4.92 2.40 17.03
N LEU A 268 -5.71 2.52 15.96
CA LEU A 268 -5.21 2.48 14.59
C LEU A 268 -4.45 3.73 14.18
N PHE A 269 -4.76 4.91 14.73
CA PHE A 269 -3.91 6.09 14.57
C PHE A 269 -2.58 5.93 15.31
N GLY A 270 -2.59 5.40 16.53
CA GLY A 270 -1.38 5.04 17.27
C GLY A 270 -0.52 4.03 16.51
N PHE A 271 -1.13 2.98 15.97
CA PHE A 271 -0.47 2.03 15.07
C PHE A 271 0.13 2.74 13.85
N GLY A 272 -0.64 3.60 13.18
CA GLY A 272 -0.22 4.33 11.98
C GLY A 272 1.00 5.21 12.22
N PHE A 273 1.05 5.89 13.35
CA PHE A 273 2.17 6.72 13.76
C PHE A 273 3.46 5.88 13.92
N VAL A 274 3.41 4.83 14.72
CA VAL A 274 4.58 3.94 14.95
C VAL A 274 4.98 3.21 13.66
N PHE A 275 4.00 2.77 12.87
CA PHE A 275 4.23 2.12 11.58
C PHE A 275 4.92 3.06 10.58
N ALA A 276 4.56 4.35 10.55
CA ALA A 276 5.19 5.35 9.70
C ALA A 276 6.68 5.53 10.04
N ILE A 277 6.98 5.66 11.34
CA ILE A 277 8.35 5.74 11.86
C ILE A 277 9.13 4.49 11.42
N ASN A 278 8.60 3.31 11.71
CA ASN A 278 9.26 2.05 11.39
C ASN A 278 9.47 1.86 9.88
N SER A 279 8.49 2.23 9.06
CA SER A 279 8.61 2.20 7.60
C SER A 279 9.70 3.13 7.07
N SER A 280 9.88 4.30 7.69
CA SER A 280 10.96 5.23 7.35
C SER A 280 12.34 4.64 7.71
N LEU A 281 12.46 4.03 8.90
CA LEU A 281 13.70 3.36 9.33
C LEU A 281 14.07 2.19 8.41
N HIS A 282 13.12 1.35 8.01
CA HIS A 282 13.32 0.31 7.00
C HIS A 282 13.82 0.87 5.68
N SER A 283 13.27 2.00 5.23
CA SER A 283 13.69 2.65 3.99
C SER A 283 15.10 3.24 4.08
N TYR A 284 15.55 3.64 5.25
CA TYR A 284 16.94 4.03 5.51
C TYR A 284 17.85 2.79 5.51
N LEU A 285 17.48 1.74 6.24
CA LEU A 285 18.32 0.55 6.39
C LEU A 285 18.57 -0.17 5.07
N ILE A 286 17.60 -0.23 4.15
CA ILE A 286 17.82 -0.85 2.83
C ILE A 286 18.93 -0.13 2.06
N LEU A 287 18.95 1.19 2.10
CA LEU A 287 20.01 1.97 1.43
C LEU A 287 21.35 1.83 2.16
N ALA A 288 21.33 1.77 3.51
CA ALA A 288 22.54 1.63 4.32
C ALA A 288 23.21 0.25 4.20
N PHE A 289 22.45 -0.79 3.80
CA PHE A 289 22.97 -2.15 3.58
C PHE A 289 23.26 -2.44 2.10
N SER A 290 22.79 -1.64 1.18
CA SER A 290 23.01 -1.86 -0.25
C SER A 290 24.38 -1.37 -0.67
N ASP A 291 25.07 -2.18 -1.47
CA ASP A 291 26.34 -1.79 -2.12
C ASP A 291 26.05 -0.85 -3.30
N ALA A 292 26.95 0.10 -3.54
CA ALA A 292 26.79 1.13 -4.58
C ALA A 292 26.50 0.53 -5.97
N GLU A 293 27.15 -0.59 -6.31
CA GLU A 293 27.00 -1.27 -7.60
C GLU A 293 25.65 -2.02 -7.75
N ARG A 294 25.01 -2.39 -6.63
CA ARG A 294 23.81 -3.23 -6.59
C ARG A 294 22.57 -2.55 -6.03
N VAL A 295 22.63 -1.29 -5.64
CA VAL A 295 21.54 -0.55 -4.99
C VAL A 295 20.20 -0.73 -5.70
N THR A 296 20.16 -0.62 -7.02
CA THR A 296 18.93 -0.75 -7.80
C THR A 296 18.31 -2.14 -7.67
N MET A 297 19.12 -3.19 -7.67
CA MET A 297 18.66 -4.58 -7.55
C MET A 297 18.17 -4.88 -6.13
N ASP A 298 18.93 -4.48 -5.12
CA ASP A 298 18.62 -4.70 -3.71
C ASP A 298 17.35 -3.96 -3.29
N VAL A 299 17.22 -2.70 -3.70
CA VAL A 299 16.00 -1.91 -3.50
C VAL A 299 14.82 -2.52 -4.27
N GLY A 300 15.06 -3.04 -5.49
CA GLY A 300 14.05 -3.75 -6.28
C GLY A 300 13.53 -5.00 -5.55
N PHE A 301 14.42 -5.82 -5.03
CA PHE A 301 14.07 -7.01 -4.23
C PHE A 301 13.27 -6.66 -2.98
N TYR A 302 13.70 -5.64 -2.25
CA TYR A 302 12.99 -5.13 -1.09
C TYR A 302 11.58 -4.63 -1.40
N TYR A 303 11.38 -3.93 -2.52
CA TYR A 303 10.04 -3.50 -2.95
C TYR A 303 9.18 -4.65 -3.45
N MET A 304 9.78 -5.69 -4.06
CA MET A 304 9.09 -6.92 -4.43
C MET A 304 8.56 -7.64 -3.17
N SER A 305 9.38 -7.77 -2.13
CA SER A 305 8.96 -8.33 -0.83
C SER A 305 7.84 -7.52 -0.19
N ASN A 306 7.89 -6.20 -0.28
CA ASN A 306 6.80 -5.32 0.16
C ASN A 306 5.50 -5.57 -0.61
N ALA A 307 5.56 -5.79 -1.93
CA ALA A 307 4.38 -6.08 -2.74
C ALA A 307 3.80 -7.47 -2.41
N ALA A 308 4.67 -8.47 -2.24
CA ALA A 308 4.27 -9.82 -1.82
C ALA A 308 3.61 -9.82 -0.43
N GLY A 309 4.16 -9.06 0.52
CA GLY A 309 3.57 -8.89 1.85
C GLY A 309 2.18 -8.26 1.80
N ARG A 310 2.00 -7.26 0.94
CA ARG A 310 0.69 -6.62 0.75
C ARG A 310 -0.33 -7.56 0.12
N LEU A 311 0.08 -8.37 -0.85
CA LEU A 311 -0.77 -9.40 -1.44
C LEU A 311 -1.21 -10.43 -0.39
N LEU A 312 -0.26 -10.95 0.39
CA LEU A 312 -0.51 -11.87 1.51
C LEU A 312 -1.47 -11.24 2.53
N GLY A 313 -1.22 -9.99 2.94
CA GLY A 313 -2.05 -9.27 3.90
C GLY A 313 -3.47 -9.06 3.41
N THR A 314 -3.66 -8.68 2.14
CA THR A 314 -5.00 -8.51 1.56
C THR A 314 -5.75 -9.84 1.48
N PHE A 315 -5.09 -10.93 1.09
CA PHE A 315 -5.67 -12.27 1.08
C PHE A 315 -6.09 -12.70 2.50
N LEU A 316 -5.17 -12.59 3.45
CA LEU A 316 -5.44 -12.92 4.85
C LEU A 316 -6.52 -12.02 5.48
N SER A 317 -6.67 -10.77 5.01
CA SER A 317 -7.74 -9.87 5.46
C SER A 317 -9.13 -10.46 5.18
N GLY A 318 -9.36 -10.90 3.94
CA GLY A 318 -10.63 -11.51 3.56
C GLY A 318 -10.89 -12.82 4.32
N VAL A 319 -9.89 -13.71 4.35
CA VAL A 319 -9.99 -15.01 5.01
C VAL A 319 -10.22 -14.85 6.52
N SER A 320 -9.40 -14.09 7.22
CA SER A 320 -9.53 -13.91 8.67
C SER A 320 -10.82 -13.21 9.06
N TYR A 321 -11.27 -12.22 8.27
CA TYR A 321 -12.54 -11.56 8.52
C TYR A 321 -13.73 -12.52 8.38
N GLN A 322 -13.70 -13.40 7.39
CA GLN A 322 -14.76 -14.39 7.17
C GLN A 322 -14.88 -15.40 8.34
N PHE A 323 -13.75 -15.78 8.94
CA PHE A 323 -13.75 -16.75 10.06
C PHE A 323 -14.03 -16.16 11.43
N GLY A 324 -13.68 -14.90 11.67
CA GLY A 324 -13.80 -14.31 13.01
C GLY A 324 -13.86 -12.79 13.06
N GLY A 325 -14.30 -12.15 11.98
CA GLY A 325 -14.48 -10.71 11.92
C GLY A 325 -13.20 -9.91 12.16
N LEU A 326 -13.37 -8.71 12.70
CA LEU A 326 -12.24 -7.80 13.01
C LEU A 326 -11.27 -8.39 14.04
N PRO A 327 -11.69 -9.07 15.14
CA PRO A 327 -10.74 -9.69 16.06
C PRO A 327 -9.77 -10.65 15.39
N ALA A 328 -10.24 -11.49 14.48
CA ALA A 328 -9.39 -12.43 13.75
C ALA A 328 -8.40 -11.71 12.80
N CYS A 329 -8.82 -10.61 12.16
CA CYS A 329 -7.92 -9.77 11.36
C CYS A 329 -6.81 -9.18 12.23
N LEU A 330 -7.14 -8.63 13.39
CA LEU A 330 -6.18 -8.01 14.30
C LEU A 330 -5.22 -9.06 14.91
N ALA A 331 -5.73 -10.26 15.25
CA ALA A 331 -4.91 -11.38 15.70
C ALA A 331 -3.91 -11.83 14.61
N CYS A 332 -4.39 -12.02 13.39
CA CYS A 332 -3.55 -12.34 12.23
C CYS A 332 -2.47 -11.26 12.01
N ALA A 333 -2.83 -10.00 12.07
CA ALA A 333 -1.90 -8.90 11.95
C ALA A 333 -0.86 -8.87 13.08
N THR A 334 -1.27 -9.22 14.31
CA THR A 334 -0.35 -9.37 15.46
C THR A 334 0.70 -10.44 15.18
N ILE A 335 0.27 -11.61 14.70
CA ILE A 335 1.17 -12.72 14.35
C ILE A 335 2.16 -12.29 13.26
N LEU A 336 1.71 -11.61 12.22
CA LEU A 336 2.60 -11.11 11.17
C LEU A 336 3.59 -10.05 11.70
N CYS A 337 3.19 -9.18 12.62
CA CYS A 337 4.11 -8.27 13.29
C CYS A 337 5.17 -9.02 14.10
N LEU A 338 4.80 -10.10 14.80
CA LEU A 338 5.75 -10.93 15.54
C LEU A 338 6.73 -11.63 14.59
N PHE A 339 6.29 -12.15 13.44
CA PHE A 339 7.21 -12.67 12.41
C PHE A 339 8.17 -11.59 11.89
N SER A 340 7.67 -10.39 11.62
CA SER A 340 8.52 -9.25 11.24
C SER A 340 9.56 -8.95 12.32
N TRP A 341 9.17 -8.95 13.59
CA TRP A 341 10.05 -8.72 14.72
C TRP A 341 11.15 -9.79 14.84
N LEU A 342 10.79 -11.06 14.68
CA LEU A 342 11.76 -12.17 14.70
C LEU A 342 12.82 -12.04 13.59
N LEU A 343 12.42 -11.60 12.39
CA LEU A 343 13.34 -11.44 11.26
C LEU A 343 14.29 -10.24 11.38
N ILE A 344 14.06 -9.33 12.34
CA ILE A 344 14.98 -8.21 12.63
C ILE A 344 16.12 -8.65 13.57
N PHE A 345 15.98 -9.73 14.35
CA PHE A 345 17.03 -10.19 15.27
C PHE A 345 18.38 -10.48 14.61
N PRO A 346 18.44 -11.22 13.49
CA PRO A 346 19.71 -11.50 12.83
C PRO A 346 20.45 -10.24 12.39
N LEU A 347 19.73 -9.18 12.03
CA LEU A 347 20.34 -7.89 11.65
C LEU A 347 21.18 -7.28 12.77
N ALA A 348 20.74 -7.43 14.04
CA ALA A 348 21.46 -6.91 15.20
C ALA A 348 22.70 -7.74 15.54
N ASN A 349 22.67 -9.02 15.27
CA ASN A 349 23.78 -9.95 15.58
C ASN A 349 24.91 -9.86 14.56
N LEU A 350 24.59 -9.72 13.28
CA LEU A 350 25.58 -9.60 12.20
C LEU A 350 26.44 -8.34 12.32
N GLN A 351 25.92 -7.26 12.90
CA GLN A 351 26.69 -6.01 13.12
C GLN A 351 27.59 -6.03 14.37
N LYS A 352 27.50 -7.03 15.24
CA LYS A 352 28.45 -7.20 16.37
C LYS A 352 29.73 -7.90 15.95
N GLN A 353 29.75 -8.48 14.77
CA GLN A 353 30.88 -9.28 14.26
C GLN A 353 31.74 -8.54 13.22
N GLY A 354 31.39 -7.33 12.83
CA GLY A 354 32.14 -6.44 11.96
C GLY A 354 32.42 -5.10 12.64
#